data_e09c779e176a182c951ada25da276695
#
_entry.id   e09c779e176a182c951ada25da276695
#
_cell.length_a   1.000
_cell.length_b   1.000
_cell.length_c   1.000
_cell.angle_alpha   90.00
_cell.angle_beta   90.00
_cell.angle_gamma   90.00
#
_symmetry.space_group_name_H-M   'P 1'
#
loop_
_entity.id
_entity.type
_entity.pdbx_description
1 polymer ?
#
loop_
_entity_poly.entity_id
_entity_poly.type
_entity_poly.pdbx_seq_one_letter_code
_entity_poly.pdbx_strand_id
1 'polypeptide(L)'
;GIYVSAEGEYVEHPAYDLQFKFTSCEIKMPDDILSVEKYLGSGIIEGVGEALAKRIVKKFKMDSLRIIEEEPERLAEIKGISERKAREIAISYNEKKDMQDALMFLTGLSIPVSLAVRIYNEYGDEVYDIVRTNPYRLAEDIAGVGFRTADEIADRLGIGRDSDFRIRAAVMYALLGANRLGHMYLPQKMLVDKTYSLLINEYMPYDPELEMSICNQILELSVAGKIIIKEIRDRGNTNFVDTVSGGVCEEDPDVESGDVVMNAVYAAPNYYTELNSARLLNELNIDFSKAKLKIDKVV
;
A
#
# COMPACT_ATOMS: atom_id res chain seq x y z
N GLY A 1 19.43 -11.27 -9.76
CA GLY A 1 18.55 -12.14 -10.47
C GLY A 1 17.76 -13.04 -9.55
N ILE A 2 16.51 -13.16 -9.81
CA ILE A 2 15.61 -14.12 -9.16
C ILE A 2 15.49 -15.34 -10.09
N TYR A 3 15.52 -16.55 -9.54
CA TYR A 3 15.26 -17.75 -10.32
C TYR A 3 13.74 -17.92 -10.46
N VAL A 4 13.26 -18.00 -11.69
CA VAL A 4 11.81 -18.08 -11.95
C VAL A 4 11.49 -19.24 -12.88
N SER A 5 10.33 -19.86 -12.69
CA SER A 5 9.68 -20.76 -13.63
C SER A 5 8.54 -19.99 -14.29
N ALA A 6 8.56 -19.88 -15.61
CA ALA A 6 7.52 -19.15 -16.34
C ALA A 6 6.92 -20.07 -17.41
N GLU A 7 5.58 -20.06 -17.51
CA GLU A 7 4.83 -20.72 -18.57
C GLU A 7 4.26 -19.66 -19.51
N GLY A 8 4.38 -19.88 -20.82
CA GLY A 8 3.92 -18.92 -21.80
C GLY A 8 4.24 -19.33 -23.22
N GLU A 9 4.12 -18.42 -24.14
CA GLU A 9 4.33 -18.61 -25.57
C GLU A 9 5.29 -17.56 -26.14
N TYR A 10 6.01 -17.95 -27.20
CA TYR A 10 6.80 -16.99 -27.96
C TYR A 10 5.92 -16.27 -28.96
N VAL A 11 5.93 -14.94 -28.92
CA VAL A 11 5.18 -14.06 -29.83
C VAL A 11 6.14 -13.09 -30.54
N GLU A 12 5.90 -12.84 -31.82
CA GLU A 12 6.64 -11.82 -32.56
C GLU A 12 6.07 -10.44 -32.24
N HIS A 13 6.94 -9.53 -31.81
CA HIS A 13 6.58 -8.13 -31.57
C HIS A 13 7.10 -7.25 -32.72
N PRO A 14 6.29 -6.38 -33.34
CA PRO A 14 6.67 -5.60 -34.53
C PRO A 14 7.95 -4.75 -34.38
N ALA A 15 8.29 -4.36 -33.15
CA ALA A 15 9.45 -3.49 -32.86
C ALA A 15 10.59 -4.17 -32.09
N TYR A 16 10.39 -5.38 -31.54
CA TYR A 16 11.33 -6.01 -30.60
C TYR A 16 11.57 -7.50 -30.90
N ASP A 17 11.25 -7.97 -32.08
CA ASP A 17 11.40 -9.36 -32.52
C ASP A 17 10.68 -10.39 -31.63
N LEU A 18 11.21 -11.60 -31.55
CA LEU A 18 10.63 -12.70 -30.80
C LEU A 18 10.71 -12.46 -29.29
N GLN A 19 9.56 -12.35 -28.63
CA GLN A 19 9.44 -12.17 -27.18
C GLN A 19 8.71 -13.35 -26.55
N PHE A 20 9.09 -13.68 -25.30
CA PHE A 20 8.37 -14.65 -24.50
C PHE A 20 7.28 -13.96 -23.68
N LYS A 21 6.03 -14.19 -24.05
CA LYS A 21 4.85 -13.71 -23.32
C LYS A 21 4.44 -14.78 -22.32
N PHE A 22 4.71 -14.55 -21.04
CA PHE A 22 4.35 -15.51 -20.00
C PHE A 22 2.90 -15.28 -19.51
N THR A 23 2.21 -16.39 -19.22
CA THR A 23 0.87 -16.41 -18.64
C THR A 23 0.93 -16.67 -17.14
N SER A 24 1.95 -17.39 -16.68
CA SER A 24 2.27 -17.59 -15.26
C SER A 24 3.75 -17.45 -15.02
N CYS A 25 4.13 -16.98 -13.83
CA CYS A 25 5.51 -16.85 -13.41
C CYS A 25 5.59 -17.14 -11.91
N GLU A 26 6.38 -18.13 -11.55
CA GLU A 26 6.62 -18.53 -10.16
C GLU A 26 8.09 -18.35 -9.81
N ILE A 27 8.35 -17.77 -8.65
CA ILE A 27 9.70 -17.70 -8.09
C ILE A 27 10.01 -19.06 -7.48
N LYS A 28 11.14 -19.66 -7.86
CA LYS A 28 11.58 -20.98 -7.36
C LYS A 28 13.01 -20.92 -6.84
N MET A 29 13.29 -21.77 -5.88
CA MET A 29 14.67 -22.05 -5.50
C MET A 29 15.30 -23.04 -6.50
N PRO A 30 16.62 -22.93 -6.76
CA PRO A 30 17.31 -23.88 -7.63
C PRO A 30 17.26 -25.31 -7.06
N ASP A 31 16.87 -26.27 -7.86
CA ASP A 31 16.62 -27.67 -7.48
C ASP A 31 17.62 -28.66 -8.14
N ASP A 32 18.55 -28.17 -8.96
CA ASP A 32 19.63 -28.95 -9.57
C ASP A 32 20.99 -28.24 -9.45
N ILE A 33 22.08 -29.03 -9.60
CA ILE A 33 23.45 -28.56 -9.42
C ILE A 33 23.81 -27.40 -10.35
N LEU A 34 23.36 -27.44 -11.62
CA LEU A 34 23.67 -26.42 -12.60
C LEU A 34 22.94 -25.11 -12.29
N SER A 35 21.70 -25.22 -11.85
CA SER A 35 20.88 -24.08 -11.41
C SER A 35 21.44 -23.43 -10.16
N VAL A 36 21.91 -24.22 -9.17
CA VAL A 36 22.61 -23.71 -7.98
C VAL A 36 23.91 -22.97 -8.38
N GLU A 37 24.69 -23.53 -9.31
CA GLU A 37 25.92 -22.89 -9.79
C GLU A 37 25.62 -21.54 -10.47
N LYS A 38 24.61 -21.50 -11.34
CA LYS A 38 24.19 -20.27 -12.04
C LYS A 38 23.63 -19.24 -11.06
N TYR A 39 22.83 -19.68 -10.09
CA TYR A 39 22.28 -18.80 -9.06
C TYR A 39 23.41 -18.12 -8.26
N LEU A 40 24.33 -18.91 -7.70
CA LEU A 40 25.47 -18.39 -6.94
C LEU A 40 26.39 -17.51 -7.80
N GLY A 41 26.58 -17.87 -9.07
CA GLY A 41 27.45 -17.14 -10.01
C GLY A 41 26.84 -15.91 -10.65
N SER A 42 25.55 -15.65 -10.45
CA SER A 42 24.81 -14.57 -11.10
C SER A 42 25.18 -13.16 -10.61
N GLY A 43 26.00 -13.05 -9.56
CA GLY A 43 26.36 -11.78 -8.92
C GLY A 43 25.34 -11.26 -7.90
N ILE A 44 24.30 -12.03 -7.58
CA ILE A 44 23.29 -11.68 -6.56
C ILE A 44 23.92 -11.64 -5.18
N ILE A 45 24.82 -12.60 -4.88
CA ILE A 45 25.50 -12.74 -3.61
C ILE A 45 26.83 -11.99 -3.70
N GLU A 46 26.99 -10.98 -2.85
CA GLU A 46 28.21 -10.20 -2.82
C GLU A 46 29.45 -11.07 -2.53
N GLY A 47 30.48 -10.87 -3.33
CA GLY A 47 31.73 -11.62 -3.21
C GLY A 47 31.74 -13.02 -3.83
N VAL A 48 30.63 -13.47 -4.46
CA VAL A 48 30.54 -14.73 -5.21
C VAL A 48 30.40 -14.45 -6.68
N GLY A 49 31.47 -14.62 -7.45
CA GLY A 49 31.42 -14.63 -8.93
C GLY A 49 31.39 -16.06 -9.46
N GLU A 50 31.23 -16.21 -10.79
CA GLU A 50 31.12 -17.52 -11.46
C GLU A 50 32.21 -18.50 -11.09
N ALA A 51 33.49 -18.04 -11.05
CA ALA A 51 34.64 -18.90 -10.73
C ALA A 51 34.58 -19.43 -9.28
N LEU A 52 34.03 -18.63 -8.36
CA LEU A 52 33.87 -19.03 -6.96
C LEU A 52 32.67 -19.94 -6.80
N ALA A 53 31.55 -19.61 -7.45
CA ALA A 53 30.34 -20.44 -7.48
C ALA A 53 30.66 -21.87 -7.96
N LYS A 54 31.41 -22.01 -9.07
CA LYS A 54 31.88 -23.32 -9.55
C LYS A 54 32.67 -24.10 -8.48
N ARG A 55 33.53 -23.44 -7.73
CA ARG A 55 34.33 -24.10 -6.69
C ARG A 55 33.47 -24.52 -5.50
N ILE A 56 32.52 -23.69 -5.10
CA ILE A 56 31.57 -23.99 -4.01
C ILE A 56 30.74 -25.21 -4.41
N VAL A 57 30.10 -25.17 -5.59
CA VAL A 57 29.22 -26.25 -6.05
C VAL A 57 30.01 -27.53 -6.37
N LYS A 58 31.23 -27.43 -6.88
CA LYS A 58 32.10 -28.60 -7.07
C LYS A 58 32.38 -29.35 -5.77
N LYS A 59 32.53 -28.61 -4.65
CA LYS A 59 32.84 -29.19 -3.33
C LYS A 59 31.59 -29.70 -2.61
N PHE A 60 30.55 -28.87 -2.56
CA PHE A 60 29.38 -29.11 -1.70
C PHE A 60 28.15 -29.62 -2.50
N LYS A 61 28.19 -29.57 -3.82
CA LYS A 61 27.08 -30.02 -4.71
C LYS A 61 25.74 -29.36 -4.32
N MET A 62 24.70 -30.19 -4.09
CA MET A 62 23.36 -29.72 -3.71
C MET A 62 23.32 -29.11 -2.31
N ASP A 63 24.27 -29.44 -1.42
CA ASP A 63 24.36 -28.86 -0.07
C ASP A 63 24.93 -27.43 -0.08
N SER A 64 25.32 -26.90 -1.23
CA SER A 64 26.00 -25.60 -1.31
C SER A 64 25.21 -24.47 -0.66
N LEU A 65 23.92 -24.38 -0.91
CA LEU A 65 23.04 -23.33 -0.33
C LEU A 65 22.85 -23.52 1.16
N ARG A 66 22.60 -24.76 1.60
CA ARG A 66 22.49 -25.11 3.02
C ARG A 66 23.77 -24.77 3.81
N ILE A 67 24.95 -25.10 3.23
CA ILE A 67 26.23 -24.82 3.88
C ILE A 67 26.47 -23.31 3.97
N ILE A 68 26.13 -22.52 2.96
CA ILE A 68 26.23 -21.06 3.04
C ILE A 68 25.35 -20.51 4.17
N GLU A 69 24.17 -21.09 4.37
CA GLU A 69 23.19 -20.65 5.35
C GLU A 69 23.51 -21.12 6.77
N GLU A 70 23.74 -22.43 6.95
CA GLU A 70 23.81 -23.06 8.26
C GLU A 70 25.24 -23.26 8.79
N GLU A 71 26.20 -23.45 7.88
CA GLU A 71 27.58 -23.82 8.21
C GLU A 71 28.61 -22.96 7.42
N PRO A 72 28.50 -21.62 7.44
CA PRO A 72 29.30 -20.73 6.55
C PRO A 72 30.81 -20.86 6.75
N GLU A 73 31.28 -21.25 7.94
CA GLU A 73 32.69 -21.49 8.22
C GLU A 73 33.30 -22.57 7.32
N ARG A 74 32.51 -23.52 6.85
CA ARG A 74 32.96 -24.57 5.94
C ARG A 74 33.33 -24.05 4.56
N LEU A 75 32.87 -22.87 4.18
CA LEU A 75 33.33 -22.22 2.95
C LEU A 75 34.83 -21.92 2.99
N ALA A 76 35.42 -21.71 4.17
CA ALA A 76 36.86 -21.50 4.33
C ALA A 76 37.70 -22.74 3.95
N GLU A 77 37.09 -23.93 3.85
CA GLU A 77 37.74 -25.13 3.32
C GLU A 77 38.08 -24.98 1.82
N ILE A 78 37.50 -23.98 1.13
CA ILE A 78 37.75 -23.71 -0.30
C ILE A 78 38.94 -22.74 -0.39
N LYS A 79 39.95 -23.11 -1.14
CA LYS A 79 41.15 -22.29 -1.33
C LYS A 79 40.76 -20.87 -1.81
N GLY A 80 41.16 -19.84 -1.04
CA GLY A 80 40.90 -18.44 -1.36
C GLY A 80 39.62 -17.84 -0.74
N ILE A 81 38.96 -18.57 0.17
CA ILE A 81 37.91 -18.05 1.04
C ILE A 81 38.50 -18.01 2.46
N SER A 82 38.56 -16.83 3.05
CA SER A 82 38.86 -16.66 4.47
C SER A 82 37.56 -16.80 5.29
N GLU A 83 37.66 -17.06 6.59
CA GLU A 83 36.50 -17.09 7.49
C GLU A 83 35.69 -15.77 7.44
N ARG A 84 36.39 -14.63 7.34
CA ARG A 84 35.72 -13.34 7.20
C ARG A 84 34.88 -13.29 5.92
N LYS A 85 35.46 -13.70 4.79
CA LYS A 85 34.76 -13.73 3.52
C LYS A 85 33.61 -14.74 3.52
N ALA A 86 33.76 -15.86 4.20
CA ALA A 86 32.69 -16.85 4.38
C ALA A 86 31.47 -16.23 5.08
N ARG A 87 31.71 -15.47 6.16
CA ARG A 87 30.64 -14.76 6.87
C ARG A 87 29.98 -13.65 6.02
N GLU A 88 30.77 -12.87 5.29
CA GLU A 88 30.25 -11.84 4.38
C GLU A 88 29.34 -12.47 3.28
N ILE A 89 29.74 -13.62 2.73
CA ILE A 89 28.92 -14.38 1.76
C ILE A 89 27.61 -14.87 2.40
N ALA A 90 27.67 -15.41 3.63
CA ALA A 90 26.49 -15.90 4.34
C ALA A 90 25.49 -14.77 4.64
N ILE A 91 25.97 -13.61 5.12
CA ILE A 91 25.11 -12.43 5.36
C ILE A 91 24.42 -12.01 4.07
N SER A 92 25.20 -11.83 2.97
CA SER A 92 24.62 -11.43 1.71
C SER A 92 23.63 -12.46 1.13
N TYR A 93 23.89 -13.76 1.35
CA TYR A 93 22.98 -14.83 0.93
C TYR A 93 21.67 -14.78 1.73
N ASN A 94 21.75 -14.66 3.06
CA ASN A 94 20.56 -14.65 3.92
C ASN A 94 19.67 -13.43 3.63
N GLU A 95 20.23 -12.24 3.47
CA GLU A 95 19.48 -11.04 3.07
C GLU A 95 18.73 -11.25 1.74
N LYS A 96 19.34 -11.95 0.77
CA LYS A 96 18.69 -12.23 -0.52
C LYS A 96 17.65 -13.33 -0.41
N LYS A 97 17.89 -14.33 0.42
CA LYS A 97 16.93 -15.40 0.70
C LYS A 97 15.69 -14.85 1.38
N ASP A 98 15.85 -14.05 2.44
CA ASP A 98 14.74 -13.44 3.18
C ASP A 98 13.85 -12.59 2.24
N MET A 99 14.48 -11.78 1.40
CA MET A 99 13.77 -11.04 0.36
C MET A 99 13.04 -11.98 -0.62
N GLN A 100 13.69 -13.05 -1.06
CA GLN A 100 13.10 -13.99 -2.02
C GLN A 100 11.91 -14.73 -1.42
N ASP A 101 12.01 -15.19 -0.17
CA ASP A 101 10.95 -15.85 0.55
C ASP A 101 9.74 -14.91 0.77
N ALA A 102 10.01 -13.66 1.12
CA ALA A 102 8.97 -12.64 1.23
C ALA A 102 8.27 -12.36 -0.11
N LEU A 103 9.04 -12.28 -1.21
CA LEU A 103 8.47 -12.13 -2.55
C LEU A 103 7.62 -13.33 -2.95
N MET A 104 8.06 -14.56 -2.62
CA MET A 104 7.27 -15.78 -2.85
C MET A 104 5.95 -15.75 -2.07
N PHE A 105 5.99 -15.38 -0.79
CA PHE A 105 4.80 -15.22 0.04
C PHE A 105 3.83 -14.20 -0.57
N LEU A 106 4.31 -13.01 -0.90
CA LEU A 106 3.48 -11.93 -1.44
C LEU A 106 2.90 -12.27 -2.83
N THR A 107 3.71 -12.88 -3.71
CA THR A 107 3.22 -13.31 -5.04
C THR A 107 2.22 -14.46 -4.93
N GLY A 108 2.35 -15.34 -3.94
CA GLY A 108 1.35 -16.35 -3.58
C GLY A 108 -0.02 -15.74 -3.23
N LEU A 109 -0.04 -14.51 -2.71
CA LEU A 109 -1.24 -13.70 -2.50
C LEU A 109 -1.68 -12.93 -3.76
N SER A 110 -1.13 -13.28 -4.94
CA SER A 110 -1.34 -12.63 -6.24
C SER A 110 -0.97 -11.15 -6.26
N ILE A 111 -0.04 -10.73 -5.42
CA ILE A 111 0.54 -9.39 -5.47
C ILE A 111 1.59 -9.37 -6.59
N PRO A 112 1.52 -8.41 -7.53
CA PRO A 112 2.53 -8.29 -8.59
C PRO A 112 3.94 -8.14 -8.02
N VAL A 113 4.94 -8.75 -8.65
CA VAL A 113 6.34 -8.74 -8.17
C VAL A 113 6.86 -7.32 -7.92
N SER A 114 6.53 -6.37 -8.80
CA SER A 114 6.95 -4.96 -8.63
C SER A 114 6.38 -4.32 -7.37
N LEU A 115 5.17 -4.69 -6.99
CA LEU A 115 4.54 -4.23 -5.74
C LEU A 115 5.10 -4.99 -4.54
N ALA A 116 5.32 -6.30 -4.66
CA ALA A 116 5.92 -7.13 -3.62
C ALA A 116 7.32 -6.63 -3.21
N VAL A 117 8.15 -6.23 -4.19
CA VAL A 117 9.47 -5.62 -3.91
C VAL A 117 9.32 -4.32 -3.11
N ARG A 118 8.35 -3.48 -3.44
CA ARG A 118 8.10 -2.22 -2.70
C ARG A 118 7.63 -2.48 -1.27
N ILE A 119 6.73 -3.46 -1.10
CA ILE A 119 6.23 -3.88 0.22
C ILE A 119 7.40 -4.40 1.08
N TYR A 120 8.25 -5.25 0.52
CA TYR A 120 9.42 -5.76 1.24
C TYR A 120 10.42 -4.64 1.59
N ASN A 121 10.66 -3.70 0.68
CA ASN A 121 11.56 -2.56 0.96
C ASN A 121 11.04 -1.66 2.09
N GLU A 122 9.72 -1.57 2.29
CA GLU A 122 9.13 -0.77 3.36
C GLU A 122 9.15 -1.49 4.71
N TYR A 123 8.83 -2.79 4.73
CA TYR A 123 8.60 -3.52 5.98
C TYR A 123 9.69 -4.54 6.32
N GLY A 124 10.56 -4.91 5.37
CA GLY A 124 11.55 -5.96 5.58
C GLY A 124 10.89 -7.26 6.04
N ASP A 125 11.46 -7.86 7.09
CA ASP A 125 10.98 -9.13 7.65
C ASP A 125 9.64 -9.03 8.38
N GLU A 126 9.23 -7.82 8.79
CA GLU A 126 7.91 -7.58 9.42
C GLU A 126 6.74 -7.79 8.45
N VAL A 127 7.02 -7.92 7.14
CA VAL A 127 6.00 -8.08 6.09
C VAL A 127 5.03 -9.21 6.37
N TYR A 128 5.52 -10.33 6.90
CA TYR A 128 4.69 -11.50 7.19
C TYR A 128 3.63 -11.20 8.25
N ASP A 129 4.05 -10.56 9.34
CA ASP A 129 3.16 -10.23 10.45
C ASP A 129 2.17 -9.13 10.07
N ILE A 130 2.64 -8.11 9.37
CA ILE A 130 1.81 -6.99 8.91
C ILE A 130 0.73 -7.50 7.95
N VAL A 131 1.11 -8.27 6.93
CA VAL A 131 0.17 -8.74 5.91
C VAL A 131 -0.83 -9.74 6.49
N ARG A 132 -0.41 -10.62 7.40
CA ARG A 132 -1.30 -11.59 8.05
C ARG A 132 -2.23 -10.98 9.07
N THR A 133 -1.78 -9.97 9.80
CA THR A 133 -2.57 -9.35 10.88
C THR A 133 -3.47 -8.25 10.34
N ASN A 134 -2.94 -7.35 9.53
CA ASN A 134 -3.67 -6.20 9.00
C ASN A 134 -3.16 -5.79 7.62
N PRO A 135 -3.62 -6.44 6.53
CA PRO A 135 -3.21 -6.13 5.17
C PRO A 135 -3.62 -4.71 4.73
N TYR A 136 -4.57 -4.07 5.42
CA TYR A 136 -5.01 -2.72 5.08
C TYR A 136 -3.93 -1.65 5.37
N ARG A 137 -2.93 -1.96 6.20
CA ARG A 137 -1.75 -1.10 6.35
C ARG A 137 -1.01 -0.89 5.03
N LEU A 138 -1.05 -1.86 4.12
CA LEU A 138 -0.48 -1.69 2.79
C LEU A 138 -1.11 -0.51 2.03
N ALA A 139 -2.40 -0.25 2.25
CA ALA A 139 -3.08 0.88 1.61
C ALA A 139 -2.77 2.23 2.29
N GLU A 140 -2.34 2.22 3.55
CA GLU A 140 -1.90 3.42 4.27
C GLU A 140 -0.45 3.78 3.90
N ASP A 141 0.44 2.79 3.84
CA ASP A 141 1.89 2.99 3.82
C ASP A 141 2.50 2.89 2.40
N ILE A 142 1.86 2.12 1.48
CA ILE A 142 2.42 1.86 0.15
C ILE A 142 1.69 2.64 -0.94
N ALA A 143 2.38 3.59 -1.57
CA ALA A 143 1.81 4.35 -2.69
C ALA A 143 1.37 3.40 -3.83
N GLY A 144 0.14 3.55 -4.32
CA GLY A 144 -0.45 2.72 -5.38
C GLY A 144 -1.15 1.45 -4.90
N VAL A 145 -1.14 1.14 -3.60
CA VAL A 145 -2.05 0.17 -3.00
C VAL A 145 -3.31 0.92 -2.57
N GLY A 146 -4.46 0.54 -3.12
CA GLY A 146 -5.75 1.06 -2.70
C GLY A 146 -6.48 0.09 -1.76
N PHE A 147 -7.59 0.56 -1.17
CA PHE A 147 -8.45 -0.28 -0.33
C PHE A 147 -8.84 -1.61 -1.01
N ARG A 148 -9.22 -1.57 -2.30
CA ARG A 148 -9.63 -2.78 -3.04
C ARG A 148 -8.52 -3.83 -3.11
N THR A 149 -7.29 -3.41 -3.39
CA THR A 149 -6.13 -4.33 -3.43
C THR A 149 -5.86 -4.94 -2.06
N ALA A 150 -5.93 -4.14 -1.00
CA ALA A 150 -5.78 -4.63 0.37
C ALA A 150 -6.92 -5.57 0.77
N ASP A 151 -8.15 -5.29 0.34
CA ASP A 151 -9.35 -6.11 0.58
C ASP A 151 -9.25 -7.48 -0.13
N GLU A 152 -8.74 -7.52 -1.37
CA GLU A 152 -8.48 -8.77 -2.09
C GLU A 152 -7.40 -9.62 -1.39
N ILE A 153 -6.38 -9.00 -0.81
CA ILE A 153 -5.35 -9.69 -0.03
C ILE A 153 -5.94 -10.24 1.26
N ALA A 154 -6.76 -9.44 1.96
CA ALA A 154 -7.46 -9.83 3.18
C ALA A 154 -8.39 -11.04 2.95
N ASP A 155 -9.14 -11.03 1.86
CA ASP A 155 -10.07 -12.11 1.46
C ASP A 155 -9.30 -13.43 1.23
N ARG A 156 -8.12 -13.38 0.60
CA ARG A 156 -7.24 -14.54 0.40
C ARG A 156 -6.63 -15.09 1.68
N LEU A 157 -6.40 -14.22 2.65
CA LEU A 157 -5.91 -14.58 3.97
C LEU A 157 -7.03 -15.09 4.89
N GLY A 158 -8.30 -15.03 4.45
CA GLY A 158 -9.45 -15.44 5.23
C GLY A 158 -9.80 -14.46 6.37
N ILE A 159 -9.40 -13.19 6.23
CA ILE A 159 -9.77 -12.14 7.20
C ILE A 159 -11.26 -11.85 7.04
N GLY A 160 -11.98 -11.86 8.16
CA GLY A 160 -13.43 -11.67 8.18
C GLY A 160 -13.86 -10.32 7.59
N ARG A 161 -14.99 -10.33 6.89
CA ARG A 161 -15.56 -9.13 6.25
C ARG A 161 -16.06 -8.09 7.26
N ASP A 162 -16.29 -8.49 8.49
CA ASP A 162 -16.69 -7.70 9.65
C ASP A 162 -15.50 -7.19 10.47
N SER A 163 -14.29 -7.42 10.01
CA SER A 163 -13.06 -6.98 10.68
C SER A 163 -13.03 -5.45 10.87
N ASP A 164 -12.73 -5.00 12.09
CA ASP A 164 -12.53 -3.59 12.41
C ASP A 164 -11.48 -2.91 11.53
N PHE A 165 -10.42 -3.65 11.17
CA PHE A 165 -9.38 -3.15 10.25
C PHE A 165 -9.96 -2.83 8.87
N ARG A 166 -10.84 -3.70 8.36
CA ARG A 166 -11.54 -3.50 7.09
C ARG A 166 -12.41 -2.25 7.11
N ILE A 167 -13.23 -2.11 8.16
CA ILE A 167 -14.13 -0.96 8.32
C ILE A 167 -13.34 0.34 8.42
N ARG A 168 -12.29 0.38 9.25
CA ARG A 168 -11.39 1.55 9.38
C ARG A 168 -10.75 1.95 8.05
N ALA A 169 -10.23 0.97 7.32
CA ALA A 169 -9.61 1.22 6.02
C ALA A 169 -10.63 1.74 5.00
N ALA A 170 -11.86 1.22 4.99
CA ALA A 170 -12.94 1.69 4.14
C ALA A 170 -13.35 3.14 4.47
N VAL A 171 -13.48 3.49 5.77
CA VAL A 171 -13.75 4.87 6.22
C VAL A 171 -12.66 5.82 5.71
N MET A 172 -11.39 5.48 5.92
CA MET A 172 -10.28 6.32 5.48
C MET A 172 -10.22 6.43 3.96
N TYR A 173 -10.47 5.33 3.25
CA TYR A 173 -10.51 5.32 1.78
C TYR A 173 -11.62 6.21 1.22
N ALA A 174 -12.84 6.15 1.79
CA ALA A 174 -13.96 7.00 1.41
C ALA A 174 -13.65 8.48 1.64
N LEU A 175 -13.06 8.81 2.78
CA LEU A 175 -12.70 10.18 3.14
C LEU A 175 -11.58 10.74 2.25
N LEU A 176 -10.52 9.98 2.02
CA LEU A 176 -9.42 10.37 1.13
C LEU A 176 -9.84 10.41 -0.35
N GLY A 177 -10.79 9.55 -0.73
CA GLY A 177 -11.41 9.59 -2.06
C GLY A 177 -12.13 10.92 -2.31
N ALA A 178 -12.86 11.43 -1.33
CA ALA A 178 -13.50 12.73 -1.40
C ALA A 178 -12.49 13.89 -1.54
N ASN A 179 -11.33 13.79 -0.87
CA ASN A 179 -10.27 14.78 -1.01
C ASN A 179 -9.74 14.90 -2.44
N ARG A 180 -9.63 13.79 -3.15
CA ARG A 180 -9.20 13.79 -4.56
C ARG A 180 -10.19 14.50 -5.47
N LEU A 181 -11.46 14.60 -5.04
CA LEU A 181 -12.52 15.36 -5.72
C LEU A 181 -12.59 16.84 -5.27
N GLY A 182 -11.67 17.27 -4.39
CA GLY A 182 -11.59 18.64 -3.91
C GLY A 182 -12.35 18.90 -2.60
N HIS A 183 -12.92 17.88 -1.97
CA HIS A 183 -13.62 18.05 -0.69
C HIS A 183 -12.64 17.96 0.49
N MET A 184 -12.64 18.94 1.36
CA MET A 184 -11.79 18.94 2.56
C MET A 184 -12.36 18.07 3.68
N TYR A 185 -13.68 17.88 3.69
CA TYR A 185 -14.42 17.05 4.63
C TYR A 185 -15.58 16.33 3.95
N LEU A 186 -16.19 15.39 4.64
CA LEU A 186 -17.50 14.82 4.31
C LEU A 186 -18.46 15.00 5.49
N PRO A 187 -19.75 15.28 5.23
CA PRO A 187 -20.80 15.11 6.23
C PRO A 187 -20.77 13.68 6.77
N GLN A 188 -20.91 13.50 8.09
CA GLN A 188 -20.80 12.19 8.73
C GLN A 188 -21.73 11.16 8.09
N LYS A 189 -22.98 11.54 7.79
CA LYS A 189 -23.95 10.66 7.13
C LYS A 189 -23.43 10.19 5.76
N MET A 190 -22.93 11.10 4.93
CA MET A 190 -22.38 10.75 3.62
C MET A 190 -21.15 9.84 3.74
N LEU A 191 -20.31 10.06 4.76
CA LEU A 191 -19.16 9.18 5.00
C LEU A 191 -19.63 7.77 5.37
N VAL A 192 -20.64 7.64 6.22
CA VAL A 192 -21.25 6.35 6.59
C VAL A 192 -21.81 5.67 5.34
N ASP A 193 -22.64 6.36 4.55
CA ASP A 193 -23.25 5.81 3.34
C ASP A 193 -22.22 5.35 2.31
N LYS A 194 -21.18 6.17 2.07
CA LYS A 194 -20.08 5.81 1.16
C LYS A 194 -19.26 4.62 1.68
N THR A 195 -18.98 4.59 2.97
CA THR A 195 -18.26 3.47 3.59
C THR A 195 -19.08 2.19 3.52
N TYR A 196 -20.37 2.28 3.84
CA TYR A 196 -21.29 1.17 3.73
C TYR A 196 -21.32 0.59 2.31
N SER A 197 -21.45 1.44 1.30
CA SER A 197 -21.43 1.04 -0.13
C SER A 197 -20.11 0.40 -0.58
N LEU A 198 -18.99 0.70 0.06
CA LEU A 198 -17.69 0.05 -0.21
C LEU A 198 -17.61 -1.36 0.40
N LEU A 199 -18.28 -1.58 1.52
CA LEU A 199 -18.18 -2.81 2.30
C LEU A 199 -19.16 -3.89 1.87
N ILE A 200 -20.29 -3.51 1.26
CA ILE A 200 -21.32 -4.42 0.79
C ILE A 200 -21.20 -4.69 -0.70
N ASN A 201 -21.76 -5.81 -1.15
CA ASN A 201 -22.04 -6.09 -2.55
C ASN A 201 -23.49 -5.64 -2.87
N GLU A 202 -23.76 -5.23 -4.10
CA GLU A 202 -25.05 -4.72 -4.58
C GLU A 202 -26.29 -5.60 -4.29
N TYR A 203 -26.07 -6.88 -3.92
CA TYR A 203 -27.13 -7.86 -3.68
C TYR A 203 -27.36 -8.17 -2.19
N MET A 204 -26.66 -7.52 -1.27
CA MET A 204 -26.83 -7.77 0.15
C MET A 204 -27.95 -6.89 0.73
N PRO A 205 -28.83 -7.44 1.57
CA PRO A 205 -29.81 -6.63 2.29
C PRO A 205 -29.11 -5.64 3.22
N TYR A 206 -29.81 -4.56 3.54
CA TYR A 206 -29.31 -3.56 4.50
C TYR A 206 -29.06 -4.21 5.86
N ASP A 207 -27.88 -3.93 6.42
CA ASP A 207 -27.41 -4.45 7.70
C ASP A 207 -27.18 -3.29 8.70
N PRO A 208 -28.08 -3.11 9.69
CA PRO A 208 -27.95 -2.07 10.71
C PRO A 208 -26.74 -2.27 11.63
N GLU A 209 -26.30 -3.53 11.85
CA GLU A 209 -25.14 -3.82 12.71
C GLU A 209 -23.85 -3.33 12.05
N LEU A 210 -23.73 -3.50 10.74
CA LEU A 210 -22.61 -2.97 9.96
C LEU A 210 -22.58 -1.44 10.02
N GLU A 211 -23.73 -0.77 9.86
CA GLU A 211 -23.81 0.70 9.97
C GLU A 211 -23.39 1.18 11.36
N MET A 212 -23.83 0.52 12.42
CA MET A 212 -23.41 0.83 13.80
C MET A 212 -21.90 0.63 13.97
N SER A 213 -21.35 -0.45 13.41
CA SER A 213 -19.90 -0.72 13.42
C SER A 213 -19.12 0.37 12.71
N ILE A 214 -19.59 0.87 11.56
CA ILE A 214 -18.99 2.00 10.86
C ILE A 214 -18.97 3.25 11.73
N CYS A 215 -20.09 3.58 12.37
CA CYS A 215 -20.18 4.72 13.27
C CYS A 215 -19.22 4.60 14.46
N ASN A 216 -19.09 3.41 15.05
CA ASN A 216 -18.14 3.15 16.13
C ASN A 216 -16.70 3.33 15.66
N GLN A 217 -16.34 2.81 14.48
CA GLN A 217 -14.99 2.95 13.94
C GLN A 217 -14.65 4.41 13.55
N ILE A 218 -15.62 5.22 13.13
CA ILE A 218 -15.45 6.67 12.94
C ILE A 218 -15.09 7.33 14.28
N LEU A 219 -15.77 6.98 15.37
CA LEU A 219 -15.45 7.53 16.69
C LEU A 219 -14.07 7.11 17.18
N GLU A 220 -13.69 5.83 17.01
CA GLU A 220 -12.38 5.34 17.39
C GLU A 220 -11.25 6.00 16.57
N LEU A 221 -11.45 6.20 15.27
CA LEU A 221 -10.51 6.94 14.44
C LEU A 221 -10.35 8.40 14.88
N SER A 222 -11.43 9.02 15.37
CA SER A 222 -11.38 10.37 15.95
C SER A 222 -10.61 10.39 17.26
N VAL A 223 -10.83 9.41 18.16
CA VAL A 223 -10.07 9.27 19.40
C VAL A 223 -8.58 9.02 19.12
N ALA A 224 -8.28 8.21 18.08
CA ALA A 224 -6.91 7.96 17.64
C ALA A 224 -6.25 9.17 16.92
N GLY A 225 -6.98 10.26 16.71
CA GLY A 225 -6.48 11.46 16.05
C GLY A 225 -6.23 11.32 14.53
N LYS A 226 -6.72 10.26 13.91
CA LYS A 226 -6.61 10.06 12.45
C LYS A 226 -7.63 10.92 11.68
N ILE A 227 -8.78 11.17 12.28
CA ILE A 227 -9.83 12.06 11.74
C ILE A 227 -10.24 13.09 12.79
N ILE A 228 -10.82 14.19 12.33
CA ILE A 228 -11.37 15.26 13.18
C ILE A 228 -12.84 15.43 12.85
N ILE A 229 -13.70 15.36 13.86
CA ILE A 229 -15.13 15.62 13.73
C ILE A 229 -15.43 17.01 14.27
N LYS A 230 -16.05 17.85 13.45
CA LYS A 230 -16.46 19.21 13.81
C LYS A 230 -17.92 19.44 13.48
N GLU A 231 -18.63 20.02 14.42
CA GLU A 231 -19.95 20.56 14.16
C GLU A 231 -19.81 21.86 13.36
N ILE A 232 -20.41 21.90 12.18
CA ILE A 232 -20.46 23.08 11.34
C ILE A 232 -21.90 23.47 11.05
N ARG A 233 -22.13 24.78 10.84
CA ARG A 233 -23.42 25.30 10.41
C ARG A 233 -23.37 25.54 8.91
N ASP A 234 -24.19 24.81 8.17
CA ASP A 234 -24.35 25.06 6.76
C ASP A 234 -25.38 26.20 6.56
N ARG A 235 -24.94 27.27 5.91
CA ARG A 235 -25.79 28.43 5.57
C ARG A 235 -26.48 28.25 4.23
N GLY A 236 -26.67 27.02 3.78
CA GLY A 236 -27.44 26.73 2.56
C GLY A 236 -26.70 27.01 1.23
N ASN A 237 -25.36 27.12 1.24
CA ASN A 237 -24.58 27.43 0.03
C ASN A 237 -23.60 26.32 -0.39
N THR A 238 -23.69 25.14 0.18
CA THR A 238 -22.90 23.98 -0.21
C THR A 238 -23.73 23.00 -1.01
N ASN A 239 -23.77 23.23 -2.34
CA ASN A 239 -24.18 22.18 -3.28
C ASN A 239 -23.12 21.06 -3.23
N PHE A 240 -23.26 20.10 -2.31
CA PHE A 240 -22.54 18.84 -2.37
C PHE A 240 -23.11 18.04 -3.56
N VAL A 241 -22.57 18.29 -4.74
CA VAL A 241 -22.90 17.50 -5.93
C VAL A 241 -22.14 16.19 -5.77
N ASP A 242 -22.86 15.11 -5.59
CA ASP A 242 -22.30 13.76 -5.66
C ASP A 242 -21.94 13.44 -7.12
N THR A 243 -20.72 13.82 -7.53
CA THR A 243 -20.23 13.62 -8.90
C THR A 243 -19.93 12.15 -9.22
N VAL A 244 -20.02 11.26 -8.24
CA VAL A 244 -19.68 9.83 -8.40
C VAL A 244 -20.91 8.98 -8.77
N SER A 245 -22.09 9.34 -8.28
CA SER A 245 -23.32 8.55 -8.50
C SER A 245 -24.34 9.20 -9.44
N GLY A 246 -24.10 10.45 -9.88
CA GLY A 246 -25.06 11.16 -10.74
C GLY A 246 -26.44 11.40 -10.10
N GLY A 247 -26.57 11.10 -8.81
CA GLY A 247 -27.78 11.33 -8.04
C GLY A 247 -27.77 12.76 -7.49
N VAL A 248 -28.67 13.57 -7.99
CA VAL A 248 -29.07 14.82 -7.33
C VAL A 248 -29.79 14.38 -6.08
N CYS A 249 -29.28 14.73 -4.89
CA CYS A 249 -30.08 14.64 -3.67
C CYS A 249 -31.30 15.57 -3.88
N GLU A 250 -32.48 15.01 -4.08
CA GLU A 250 -33.70 15.78 -4.10
C GLU A 250 -33.81 16.51 -2.75
N GLU A 251 -33.78 17.84 -2.81
CA GLU A 251 -34.10 18.69 -1.67
C GLU A 251 -35.52 18.36 -1.23
N ASP A 252 -35.68 18.00 0.03
CA ASP A 252 -37.01 17.86 0.63
C ASP A 252 -37.62 19.27 0.65
N PRO A 253 -38.72 19.54 -0.08
CA PRO A 253 -39.23 20.90 -0.29
C PRO A 253 -39.81 21.54 0.96
N ASP A 254 -39.87 20.85 2.10
CA ASP A 254 -40.46 21.30 3.35
C ASP A 254 -39.44 21.72 4.43
N VAL A 255 -38.15 21.79 4.11
CA VAL A 255 -37.15 22.32 5.07
C VAL A 255 -37.13 23.84 4.95
N GLU A 256 -37.81 24.51 5.90
CA GLU A 256 -37.63 25.95 6.14
C GLU A 256 -36.15 26.26 6.30
N SER A 257 -35.68 27.38 5.72
CA SER A 257 -34.33 27.89 5.71
C SER A 257 -33.79 28.17 7.13
N GLY A 258 -33.52 27.11 7.88
CA GLY A 258 -32.82 27.14 9.15
C GLY A 258 -31.39 26.65 8.97
N ASP A 259 -30.44 27.23 9.70
CA ASP A 259 -29.05 26.77 9.77
C ASP A 259 -29.04 25.25 10.03
N VAL A 260 -28.67 24.43 9.05
CA VAL A 260 -28.51 22.98 9.22
C VAL A 260 -27.19 22.73 9.93
N VAL A 261 -27.27 22.20 11.14
CA VAL A 261 -26.10 21.80 11.91
C VAL A 261 -25.72 20.40 11.50
N MET A 262 -24.50 20.21 11.00
CA MET A 262 -24.00 18.90 10.61
C MET A 262 -22.60 18.61 11.17
N ASN A 263 -22.32 17.32 11.38
CA ASN A 263 -20.98 16.84 11.73
C ASN A 263 -20.14 16.69 10.46
N ALA A 264 -19.15 17.54 10.29
CA ALA A 264 -18.12 17.45 9.26
C ALA A 264 -16.97 16.59 9.73
N VAL A 265 -16.63 15.56 8.94
CA VAL A 265 -15.53 14.64 9.22
C VAL A 265 -14.38 14.94 8.28
N TYR A 266 -13.23 15.28 8.84
CA TYR A 266 -11.99 15.59 8.14
C TYR A 266 -10.96 14.47 8.33
N ALA A 267 -10.15 14.20 7.32
CA ALA A 267 -8.86 13.59 7.59
C ALA A 267 -8.00 14.60 8.38
N ALA A 268 -7.31 14.15 9.43
CA ALA A 268 -6.58 15.06 10.33
C ALA A 268 -5.62 16.02 9.60
N PRO A 269 -4.80 15.59 8.61
CA PRO A 269 -3.94 16.51 7.86
C PRO A 269 -4.72 17.61 7.14
N ASN A 270 -5.89 17.31 6.60
CA ASN A 270 -6.72 18.28 5.87
C ASN A 270 -7.32 19.32 6.79
N TYR A 271 -7.81 18.88 7.95
CA TYR A 271 -8.31 19.81 8.97
C TYR A 271 -7.24 20.85 9.36
N TYR A 272 -6.04 20.37 9.67
CA TYR A 272 -4.95 21.28 10.04
C TYR A 272 -4.49 22.16 8.88
N THR A 273 -4.52 21.65 7.65
CA THR A 273 -4.21 22.47 6.45
C THR A 273 -5.23 23.58 6.27
N GLU A 274 -6.52 23.29 6.39
CA GLU A 274 -7.59 24.29 6.30
C GLU A 274 -7.48 25.34 7.42
N LEU A 275 -7.30 24.88 8.67
CA LEU A 275 -7.14 25.74 9.83
C LEU A 275 -5.94 26.69 9.69
N ASN A 276 -4.79 26.15 9.27
CA ASN A 276 -3.58 26.96 9.06
C ASN A 276 -3.74 27.94 7.90
N SER A 277 -4.39 27.51 6.82
CA SER A 277 -4.67 28.40 5.67
C SER A 277 -5.59 29.55 6.06
N ALA A 278 -6.66 29.25 6.83
CA ALA A 278 -7.56 30.29 7.34
C ALA A 278 -6.85 31.27 8.28
N ARG A 279 -5.96 30.74 9.14
CA ARG A 279 -5.14 31.59 10.04
C ARG A 279 -4.20 32.49 9.25
N LEU A 280 -3.47 31.95 8.28
CA LEU A 280 -2.56 32.75 7.43
C LEU A 280 -3.33 33.79 6.63
N LEU A 281 -4.51 33.49 6.09
CA LEU A 281 -5.35 34.44 5.39
C LEU A 281 -5.82 35.55 6.32
N ASN A 282 -6.18 35.27 7.57
CA ASN A 282 -6.53 36.28 8.57
C ASN A 282 -5.35 37.16 8.95
N GLU A 283 -4.15 36.58 9.06
CA GLU A 283 -2.92 37.34 9.33
C GLU A 283 -2.54 38.25 8.13
N LEU A 284 -2.84 37.82 6.90
CA LEU A 284 -2.64 38.56 5.66
C LEU A 284 -3.77 39.56 5.38
N ASN A 285 -4.88 39.53 6.12
CA ASN A 285 -6.02 40.46 5.96
C ASN A 285 -5.61 41.85 6.43
N ILE A 286 -4.80 42.51 5.61
CA ILE A 286 -4.44 43.90 5.75
C ILE A 286 -5.71 44.69 5.42
N ASP A 287 -6.11 45.58 6.32
CA ASP A 287 -7.18 46.57 6.08
C ASP A 287 -6.79 47.48 4.90
N PHE A 288 -7.19 47.06 3.69
CA PHE A 288 -6.91 47.79 2.45
C PHE A 288 -7.51 49.20 2.44
N SER A 289 -8.41 49.54 3.37
CA SER A 289 -8.95 50.90 3.53
C SER A 289 -7.87 51.90 3.97
N LYS A 290 -6.78 51.46 4.56
CA LYS A 290 -5.64 52.27 5.03
C LYS A 290 -4.37 52.10 4.19
N ALA A 291 -4.29 51.13 3.31
CA ALA A 291 -3.12 50.90 2.47
C ALA A 291 -3.23 51.70 1.17
N LYS A 292 -2.44 52.76 1.03
CA LYS A 292 -2.18 53.40 -0.28
C LYS A 292 -1.30 52.45 -1.10
N LEU A 293 -1.93 51.53 -1.82
CA LEU A 293 -1.25 50.68 -2.80
C LEU A 293 -0.75 51.55 -3.94
N LYS A 294 0.56 51.86 -3.99
CA LYS A 294 1.22 52.25 -5.22
C LYS A 294 1.37 51.02 -6.09
N ILE A 295 0.50 50.86 -7.05
CA ILE A 295 0.68 49.89 -8.13
C ILE A 295 1.66 50.53 -9.10
N ASP A 296 2.95 50.23 -8.98
CA ASP A 296 3.90 50.54 -10.04
C ASP A 296 3.55 49.61 -11.21
N LYS A 297 3.11 50.22 -12.30
CA LYS A 297 2.93 49.53 -13.57
C LYS A 297 4.28 48.98 -14.00
N VAL A 298 4.46 47.65 -13.93
CA VAL A 298 5.52 46.98 -14.64
C VAL A 298 5.05 46.90 -16.09
N VAL A 299 5.73 47.58 -16.97
CA VAL A 299 5.61 47.54 -18.42
C VAL A 299 6.31 46.32 -18.94
#